data_ff61f1d5a379e2fa976b11135cfedb9f
#
_entry.id   ff61f1d5a379e2fa976b11135cfedb9f
#
_cell.length_a   1.000
_cell.length_b   1.000
_cell.length_c   1.000
_cell.angle_alpha   90.00
_cell.angle_beta   90.00
_cell.angle_gamma   90.00
#
_symmetry.space_group_name_H-M   'P 1'
#
loop_
_entity.id
_entity.type
_entity.pdbx_description
1 polymer ?
#
loop_
_entity_poly.entity_id
_entity_poly.type
_entity_poly.pdbx_seq_one_letter_code
_entity_poly.pdbx_strand_id
1 'polypeptide(L)'
;PVATRFVDAPALAWPDEWIARHHHHHHRFDSAPAVPGAEVEASRGCPYRCTFCAKENFRDRYRRRALPLLLAEIDRLQAQGVGYVYFVDEIFLPDRALLEALVARELHFGVQTRIDLWKPEMLDLLGRAGCVSIEAGVESLTAAGRERLAKNCRVETEELTERLILAKQHVPFVQGNLIATAEDDPAMVADWRGRLRDHGVWANDPVPMFPYPGSPDYRLRWGLPDDDAWERAHDAYLETFDHFSELQNERPASLCELEGGCGS
;
A
#
# COMPACT_ATOMS: atom_id res chain seq x y z
N PRO A 1 23.15 -13.29 -19.51
CA PRO A 1 22.78 -13.33 -18.08
C PRO A 1 21.53 -14.19 -17.95
N VAL A 2 21.66 -15.32 -17.23
CA VAL A 2 20.50 -16.15 -16.92
C VAL A 2 19.62 -15.30 -15.98
N ALA A 3 18.42 -14.94 -16.40
CA ALA A 3 17.46 -14.29 -15.53
C ALA A 3 17.17 -15.25 -14.38
N THR A 4 17.70 -14.97 -13.21
CA THR A 4 17.34 -15.67 -11.97
C THR A 4 15.84 -15.55 -11.80
N ARG A 5 15.17 -16.70 -11.56
CA ARG A 5 13.74 -16.64 -11.25
C ARG A 5 13.57 -15.79 -10.00
N PHE A 6 12.58 -14.92 -9.97
CA PHE A 6 12.30 -14.08 -8.79
C PHE A 6 12.14 -14.90 -7.50
N VAL A 7 11.57 -16.10 -7.61
CA VAL A 7 11.42 -17.03 -6.47
C VAL A 7 12.74 -17.32 -5.79
N ASP A 8 13.82 -17.45 -6.58
CA ASP A 8 15.16 -17.77 -6.12
C ASP A 8 16.06 -16.53 -6.01
N ALA A 9 15.46 -15.32 -6.03
CA ALA A 9 16.22 -14.09 -5.91
C ALA A 9 16.99 -14.08 -4.58
N PRO A 10 18.33 -13.91 -4.63
CA PRO A 10 19.14 -13.89 -3.43
C PRO A 10 18.76 -12.71 -2.54
N ALA A 11 19.09 -12.82 -1.25
CA ALA A 11 18.99 -11.70 -0.33
C ALA A 11 19.86 -10.53 -0.83
N LEU A 12 19.26 -9.34 -0.88
CA LEU A 12 20.00 -8.12 -1.14
C LEU A 12 20.96 -7.84 0.02
N ALA A 13 22.13 -7.34 -0.31
CA ALA A 13 23.12 -6.92 0.68
C ALA A 13 23.37 -5.42 0.48
N TRP A 14 22.94 -4.64 1.45
CA TRP A 14 23.16 -3.21 1.47
C TRP A 14 24.44 -2.90 2.26
N PRO A 15 25.29 -1.99 1.78
CA PRO A 15 26.42 -1.49 2.57
C PRO A 15 25.96 -0.85 3.87
N ASP A 16 26.69 -1.08 4.98
CA ASP A 16 26.30 -0.56 6.30
C ASP A 16 26.17 0.97 6.32
N GLU A 17 27.06 1.67 5.60
CA GLU A 17 27.00 3.13 5.47
C GLU A 17 25.75 3.63 4.72
N TRP A 18 25.15 2.80 3.87
CA TRP A 18 23.89 3.16 3.19
C TRP A 18 22.72 2.98 4.14
N ILE A 19 22.67 1.88 4.85
CA ILE A 19 21.65 1.64 5.88
C ILE A 19 21.69 2.74 6.94
N ALA A 20 22.88 3.11 7.43
CA ALA A 20 23.03 4.16 8.45
C ALA A 20 22.59 5.56 7.98
N ARG A 21 22.61 5.81 6.68
CA ARG A 21 22.17 7.09 6.09
C ARG A 21 20.72 7.07 5.63
N HIS A 22 20.13 5.89 5.50
CA HIS A 22 18.77 5.76 5.01
C HIS A 22 17.78 6.06 6.14
N HIS A 23 17.15 7.21 6.05
CA HIS A 23 16.00 7.54 6.88
C HIS A 23 14.74 7.22 6.10
N HIS A 24 14.13 6.08 6.40
CA HIS A 24 12.85 5.75 5.83
C HIS A 24 11.78 6.60 6.52
N HIS A 25 11.43 7.72 5.89
CA HIS A 25 10.29 8.51 6.30
C HIS A 25 9.03 7.82 5.77
N HIS A 26 8.40 7.06 6.62
CA HIS A 26 6.98 6.84 6.40
C HIS A 26 6.30 8.17 6.73
N HIS A 27 5.78 8.86 5.73
CA HIS A 27 5.21 10.22 5.84
C HIS A 27 4.14 10.38 6.92
N ARG A 28 3.75 9.31 7.59
CA ARG A 28 2.65 9.24 8.54
C ARG A 28 3.07 8.80 9.93
N PHE A 29 4.36 8.54 10.13
CA PHE A 29 4.95 8.20 11.42
C PHE A 29 6.14 9.10 11.70
N ASP A 30 5.89 10.37 12.06
CA ASP A 30 6.96 11.28 12.47
C ASP A 30 7.71 10.81 13.71
N SER A 31 7.09 9.93 14.48
CA SER A 31 7.66 9.27 15.65
C SER A 31 8.04 7.81 15.39
N ALA A 32 8.17 7.39 14.12
CA ALA A 32 8.78 6.10 13.83
C ALA A 32 10.07 5.98 14.66
N PRO A 33 10.34 4.83 15.26
CA PRO A 33 11.51 4.66 16.09
C PRO A 33 12.73 5.18 15.35
N ALA A 34 13.63 5.86 16.06
CA ALA A 34 14.86 6.43 15.51
C ALA A 34 15.84 5.33 15.06
N VAL A 35 15.34 4.35 14.35
CA VAL A 35 16.05 3.19 13.80
C VAL A 35 16.01 3.27 12.28
N PRO A 36 17.07 2.79 11.61
CA PRO A 36 17.07 2.70 10.16
C PRO A 36 15.89 1.87 9.65
N GLY A 37 15.34 2.30 8.51
CA GLY A 37 14.36 1.52 7.76
C GLY A 37 14.96 0.96 6.48
N ALA A 38 14.29 -0.02 5.89
CA ALA A 38 14.66 -0.59 4.59
C ALA A 38 13.41 -1.02 3.82
N GLU A 39 13.57 -1.12 2.50
CA GLU A 39 12.57 -1.68 1.63
C GLU A 39 12.89 -3.14 1.31
N VAL A 40 11.87 -3.98 1.32
CA VAL A 40 11.99 -5.41 1.03
C VAL A 40 10.87 -5.83 0.08
N GLU A 41 11.20 -6.66 -0.90
CA GLU A 41 10.24 -7.21 -1.82
C GLU A 41 9.99 -8.69 -1.48
N ALA A 42 8.81 -8.99 -0.92
CA ALA A 42 8.40 -10.35 -0.61
C ALA A 42 7.74 -11.03 -1.82
N SER A 43 7.06 -10.24 -2.64
CA SER A 43 6.43 -10.69 -3.88
C SER A 43 6.54 -9.64 -4.98
N ARG A 44 6.43 -10.08 -6.21
CA ARG A 44 6.44 -9.22 -7.39
C ARG A 44 5.26 -9.50 -8.28
N GLY A 45 4.66 -8.42 -8.79
CA GLY A 45 3.50 -8.46 -9.65
C GLY A 45 2.18 -8.56 -8.88
N CYS A 46 1.09 -8.37 -9.59
CA CYS A 46 -0.25 -8.38 -9.04
C CYS A 46 -1.16 -9.26 -9.91
N PRO A 47 -1.98 -10.16 -9.31
CA PRO A 47 -2.88 -11.03 -10.08
C PRO A 47 -4.12 -10.31 -10.63
N TYR A 48 -4.38 -9.08 -10.17
CA TYR A 48 -5.56 -8.31 -10.57
C TYR A 48 -5.29 -7.50 -11.85
N ARG A 49 -6.36 -7.03 -12.51
CA ARG A 49 -6.32 -6.31 -13.79
C ARG A 49 -7.08 -5.00 -13.73
N CYS A 50 -6.86 -4.21 -12.67
CA CYS A 50 -7.50 -2.91 -12.52
C CYS A 50 -7.14 -2.00 -13.71
N THR A 51 -8.13 -1.24 -14.21
CA THR A 51 -8.00 -0.47 -15.46
C THR A 51 -7.01 0.67 -15.34
N PHE A 52 -6.85 1.23 -14.16
CA PHE A 52 -5.93 2.34 -13.87
C PHE A 52 -4.47 1.90 -13.68
N CYS A 53 -4.19 0.61 -13.53
CA CYS A 53 -2.88 0.11 -13.14
C CYS A 53 -2.01 -0.27 -14.35
N ALA A 54 -0.81 0.31 -14.43
CA ALA A 54 0.18 0.03 -15.47
C ALA A 54 1.15 -1.05 -15.00
N LYS A 55 0.91 -2.31 -15.35
CA LYS A 55 1.71 -3.46 -14.90
C LYS A 55 2.16 -4.43 -16.00
N GLU A 56 2.00 -4.06 -17.26
CA GLU A 56 2.07 -5.01 -18.38
C GLU A 56 3.46 -5.54 -18.72
N ASN A 57 4.52 -5.02 -18.15
CA ASN A 57 5.88 -5.43 -18.51
C ASN A 57 6.26 -6.75 -17.80
N PHE A 58 6.75 -6.65 -16.58
CA PHE A 58 7.23 -7.79 -15.78
C PHE A 58 6.41 -8.00 -14.49
N ARG A 59 5.44 -7.13 -14.22
CA ARG A 59 4.59 -7.12 -13.02
C ARG A 59 3.21 -7.76 -13.26
N ASP A 60 2.98 -8.33 -14.41
CA ASP A 60 1.72 -8.94 -14.82
C ASP A 60 1.45 -10.30 -14.16
N ARG A 61 2.50 -10.94 -13.63
CA ARG A 61 2.44 -12.24 -12.96
C ARG A 61 2.84 -12.11 -11.51
N TYR A 62 1.95 -12.56 -10.62
CA TYR A 62 2.26 -12.64 -9.21
C TYR A 62 3.24 -13.78 -8.92
N ARG A 63 4.35 -13.47 -8.26
CA ARG A 63 5.39 -14.41 -7.87
C ARG A 63 5.87 -14.10 -6.48
N ARG A 64 5.96 -15.08 -5.61
CA ARG A 64 6.53 -14.94 -4.26
C ARG A 64 8.00 -15.32 -4.26
N ARG A 65 8.77 -14.68 -3.43
CA ARG A 65 10.12 -15.15 -3.09
C ARG A 65 10.05 -16.38 -2.21
N ALA A 66 11.07 -17.24 -2.29
CA ALA A 66 11.20 -18.34 -1.35
C ALA A 66 11.34 -17.80 0.07
N LEU A 67 10.50 -18.25 0.96
CA LEU A 67 10.44 -17.75 2.35
C LEU A 67 11.79 -17.77 3.07
N PRO A 68 12.63 -18.82 2.98
CA PRO A 68 13.93 -18.82 3.62
C PRO A 68 14.86 -17.71 3.13
N LEU A 69 14.83 -17.38 1.83
CA LEU A 69 15.65 -16.30 1.25
C LEU A 69 15.18 -14.92 1.68
N LEU A 70 13.86 -14.71 1.75
CA LEU A 70 13.26 -13.50 2.26
C LEU A 70 13.61 -13.28 3.73
N LEU A 71 13.48 -14.31 4.55
CA LEU A 71 13.80 -14.23 5.98
C LEU A 71 15.30 -13.99 6.21
N ALA A 72 16.17 -14.62 5.41
CA ALA A 72 17.61 -14.37 5.50
C ALA A 72 18.00 -12.92 5.16
N GLU A 73 17.24 -12.24 4.27
CA GLU A 73 17.43 -10.82 4.00
C GLU A 73 16.97 -9.97 5.19
N ILE A 74 15.79 -10.25 5.73
CA ILE A 74 15.27 -9.56 6.91
C ILE A 74 16.21 -9.72 8.10
N ASP A 75 16.67 -10.93 8.38
CA ASP A 75 17.61 -11.22 9.48
C ASP A 75 18.94 -10.45 9.31
N ARG A 76 19.42 -10.30 8.07
CA ARG A 76 20.60 -9.48 7.77
C ARG A 76 20.36 -8.01 8.02
N LEU A 77 19.22 -7.47 7.56
CA LEU A 77 18.85 -6.08 7.79
C LEU A 77 18.74 -5.77 9.29
N GLN A 78 18.13 -6.67 10.06
CA GLN A 78 18.07 -6.53 11.52
C GLN A 78 19.46 -6.57 12.17
N ALA A 79 20.37 -7.41 11.69
CA ALA A 79 21.76 -7.41 12.14
C ALA A 79 22.51 -6.11 11.82
N GLN A 80 22.06 -5.35 10.82
CA GLN A 80 22.55 -3.99 10.48
C GLN A 80 21.82 -2.88 11.27
N GLY A 81 20.93 -3.22 12.21
CA GLY A 81 20.19 -2.27 13.01
C GLY A 81 18.88 -1.77 12.42
N VAL A 82 18.41 -2.37 11.31
CA VAL A 82 17.10 -2.01 10.72
C VAL A 82 16.00 -2.49 11.66
N GLY A 83 15.13 -1.58 12.08
CA GLY A 83 13.98 -1.86 12.94
C GLY A 83 12.64 -1.72 12.22
N TYR A 84 12.63 -1.18 11.02
CA TYR A 84 11.43 -1.03 10.20
C TYR A 84 11.68 -1.49 8.76
N VAL A 85 10.73 -2.23 8.20
CA VAL A 85 10.74 -2.64 6.79
C VAL A 85 9.44 -2.23 6.09
N TYR A 86 9.57 -1.64 4.92
CA TYR A 86 8.41 -1.45 4.05
C TYR A 86 8.41 -2.52 2.96
N PHE A 87 7.32 -3.27 2.86
CA PHE A 87 7.15 -4.23 1.77
C PHE A 87 6.68 -3.50 0.51
N VAL A 88 7.60 -3.35 -0.46
CA VAL A 88 7.37 -2.64 -1.73
C VAL A 88 6.65 -3.49 -2.79
N ASP A 89 5.96 -4.52 -2.35
CA ASP A 89 5.15 -5.39 -3.19
C ASP A 89 4.05 -4.55 -3.90
N GLU A 90 3.77 -4.82 -5.17
CA GLU A 90 2.61 -4.21 -5.85
C GLU A 90 1.28 -4.53 -5.16
N ILE A 91 1.26 -5.62 -4.43
CA ILE A 91 0.20 -6.00 -3.52
C ILE A 91 0.73 -7.00 -2.49
N PHE A 92 0.69 -6.64 -1.23
CA PHE A 92 1.01 -7.58 -0.17
C PHE A 92 -0.20 -8.47 0.11
N LEU A 93 -0.11 -9.73 -0.29
CA LEU A 93 -1.19 -10.70 -0.07
C LEU A 93 -1.04 -11.39 1.29
N PRO A 94 -2.17 -11.76 1.94
CA PRO A 94 -2.12 -12.54 3.17
C PRO A 94 -1.29 -13.83 2.99
N ASP A 95 -0.25 -13.96 3.80
CA ASP A 95 0.63 -15.13 3.82
C ASP A 95 0.87 -15.55 5.27
N ARG A 96 0.18 -16.59 5.73
CA ARG A 96 0.26 -17.07 7.10
C ARG A 96 1.68 -17.48 7.48
N ALA A 97 2.40 -18.18 6.60
CA ALA A 97 3.73 -18.66 6.91
C ALA A 97 4.74 -17.52 7.07
N LEU A 98 4.63 -16.48 6.23
CA LEU A 98 5.45 -15.27 6.38
C LEU A 98 5.11 -14.54 7.67
N LEU A 99 3.84 -14.29 7.95
CA LEU A 99 3.43 -13.57 9.15
C LEU A 99 3.83 -14.30 10.44
N GLU A 100 3.63 -15.62 10.51
CA GLU A 100 4.07 -16.43 11.65
C GLU A 100 5.60 -16.38 11.85
N ALA A 101 6.36 -16.34 10.76
CA ALA A 101 7.81 -16.20 10.82
C ALA A 101 8.24 -14.79 11.27
N LEU A 102 7.47 -13.75 10.96
CA LEU A 102 7.73 -12.38 11.40
C LEU A 102 7.40 -12.15 12.89
N VAL A 103 6.40 -12.84 13.43
CA VAL A 103 6.08 -12.77 14.88
C VAL A 103 7.32 -13.00 15.76
N ALA A 104 8.21 -13.90 15.35
CA ALA A 104 9.42 -14.23 16.12
C ALA A 104 10.57 -13.22 15.96
N ARG A 105 10.39 -12.19 15.11
CA ARG A 105 11.48 -11.27 14.74
C ARG A 105 11.39 -9.88 15.35
N GLU A 106 10.29 -9.55 16.01
CA GLU A 106 10.07 -8.24 16.63
C GLU A 106 10.39 -7.06 15.69
N LEU A 107 10.08 -7.22 14.39
CA LEU A 107 10.31 -6.25 13.34
C LEU A 107 9.04 -5.45 13.06
N HIS A 108 9.15 -4.13 13.00
CA HIS A 108 8.03 -3.32 12.52
C HIS A 108 8.02 -3.28 10.99
N PHE A 109 6.82 -3.30 10.40
CA PHE A 109 6.71 -3.19 8.95
C PHE A 109 5.41 -2.52 8.49
N GLY A 110 5.46 -2.01 7.24
CA GLY A 110 4.30 -1.46 6.54
C GLY A 110 4.00 -2.22 5.26
N VAL A 111 2.73 -2.19 4.83
CA VAL A 111 2.27 -2.89 3.63
C VAL A 111 1.26 -2.08 2.83
N GLN A 112 1.29 -2.26 1.49
CA GLN A 112 0.20 -1.88 0.61
C GLN A 112 -0.60 -3.12 0.22
N THR A 113 -1.93 -3.04 0.36
CA THR A 113 -2.79 -4.20 0.13
C THR A 113 -4.20 -3.82 -0.30
N ARG A 114 -5.05 -4.81 -0.44
CA ARG A 114 -6.50 -4.68 -0.61
C ARG A 114 -7.18 -5.28 0.62
N ILE A 115 -8.02 -4.52 1.28
CA ILE A 115 -8.67 -4.97 2.53
C ILE A 115 -9.64 -6.14 2.31
N ASP A 116 -10.23 -6.25 1.12
CA ASP A 116 -11.15 -7.35 0.77
C ASP A 116 -10.49 -8.74 0.78
N LEU A 117 -9.16 -8.80 0.84
CA LEU A 117 -8.40 -10.06 0.88
C LEU A 117 -8.10 -10.55 2.30
N TRP A 118 -8.31 -9.69 3.29
CA TRP A 118 -7.94 -9.97 4.67
C TRP A 118 -9.14 -10.46 5.48
N LYS A 119 -9.02 -11.65 6.04
CA LYS A 119 -9.97 -12.18 7.00
C LYS A 119 -9.62 -11.72 8.42
N PRO A 120 -10.59 -11.68 9.35
CA PRO A 120 -10.35 -11.21 10.72
C PRO A 120 -9.15 -11.86 11.41
N GLU A 121 -9.04 -13.18 11.32
CA GLU A 121 -7.92 -13.92 11.94
C GLU A 121 -6.55 -13.63 11.32
N MET A 122 -6.52 -13.15 10.07
CA MET A 122 -5.29 -12.75 9.40
C MET A 122 -4.91 -11.31 9.73
N LEU A 123 -5.87 -10.44 10.03
CA LEU A 123 -5.62 -9.08 10.53
C LEU A 123 -5.03 -9.12 11.94
N ASP A 124 -5.55 -9.97 12.83
CA ASP A 124 -4.94 -10.21 14.14
C ASP A 124 -3.49 -10.70 14.00
N LEU A 125 -3.26 -11.70 13.15
CA LEU A 125 -1.91 -12.22 12.91
C LEU A 125 -0.99 -11.15 12.32
N LEU A 126 -1.49 -10.29 11.42
CA LEU A 126 -0.72 -9.21 10.82
C LEU A 126 -0.23 -8.22 11.89
N GLY A 127 -1.11 -7.81 12.82
CA GLY A 127 -0.73 -6.96 13.95
C GLY A 127 0.30 -7.63 14.85
N ARG A 128 0.08 -8.88 15.24
CA ARG A 128 1.04 -9.64 16.07
C ARG A 128 2.39 -9.86 15.38
N ALA A 129 2.40 -9.89 14.05
CA ALA A 129 3.63 -9.99 13.27
C ALA A 129 4.46 -8.70 13.24
N GLY A 130 3.93 -7.60 13.80
CA GLY A 130 4.62 -6.31 13.87
C GLY A 130 4.23 -5.31 12.78
N CYS A 131 3.11 -5.54 12.08
CA CYS A 131 2.61 -4.55 11.11
C CYS A 131 2.16 -3.29 11.85
N VAL A 132 2.71 -2.14 11.45
CA VAL A 132 2.36 -0.83 12.01
C VAL A 132 1.60 0.05 11.00
N SER A 133 1.57 -0.33 9.74
CA SER A 133 0.94 0.47 8.69
C SER A 133 0.29 -0.40 7.60
N ILE A 134 -0.98 -0.13 7.33
CA ILE A 134 -1.71 -0.68 6.18
C ILE A 134 -2.19 0.47 5.30
N GLU A 135 -1.84 0.45 4.02
CA GLU A 135 -2.45 1.27 2.99
C GLU A 135 -3.32 0.37 2.11
N ALA A 136 -4.63 0.53 2.25
CA ALA A 136 -5.60 -0.37 1.62
C ALA A 136 -6.35 0.32 0.48
N GLY A 137 -6.18 -0.17 -0.75
CA GLY A 137 -6.98 0.27 -1.87
C GLY A 137 -8.44 -0.19 -1.75
N VAL A 138 -9.37 0.75 -1.63
CA VAL A 138 -10.82 0.56 -1.76
C VAL A 138 -11.27 0.99 -3.14
N GLU A 139 -10.74 2.08 -3.61
CA GLU A 139 -10.88 2.77 -4.91
C GLU A 139 -12.25 3.42 -5.11
N SER A 140 -13.36 2.71 -4.88
CA SER A 140 -14.72 3.22 -5.01
C SER A 140 -15.63 2.60 -3.95
N LEU A 141 -16.57 3.39 -3.45
CA LEU A 141 -17.57 2.95 -2.46
C LEU A 141 -18.74 2.20 -3.09
N THR A 142 -18.93 2.29 -4.40
CA THR A 142 -20.00 1.58 -5.09
C THR A 142 -19.49 0.30 -5.75
N ALA A 143 -20.35 -0.71 -5.83
CA ALA A 143 -20.06 -1.94 -6.60
C ALA A 143 -19.84 -1.59 -8.08
N ALA A 144 -20.64 -0.67 -8.63
CA ALA A 144 -20.53 -0.21 -10.02
C ALA A 144 -19.18 0.46 -10.29
N GLY A 145 -18.71 1.34 -9.40
CA GLY A 145 -17.40 1.98 -9.54
C GLY A 145 -16.26 0.97 -9.44
N ARG A 146 -16.33 0.02 -8.52
CA ARG A 146 -15.34 -1.07 -8.44
C ARG A 146 -15.34 -1.96 -9.69
N GLU A 147 -16.51 -2.24 -10.26
CA GLU A 147 -16.63 -3.00 -11.51
C GLU A 147 -16.04 -2.23 -12.69
N ARG A 148 -16.35 -0.93 -12.84
CA ARG A 148 -15.78 -0.07 -13.85
C ARG A 148 -14.26 -0.02 -13.80
N LEU A 149 -13.68 0.01 -12.60
CA LEU A 149 -12.24 -0.03 -12.38
C LEU A 149 -11.64 -1.44 -12.56
N ALA A 150 -12.45 -2.43 -12.94
CA ALA A 150 -12.08 -3.84 -13.01
C ALA A 150 -11.35 -4.35 -11.75
N LYS A 151 -11.73 -3.82 -10.58
CA LYS A 151 -11.11 -4.17 -9.31
C LYS A 151 -11.38 -5.63 -8.91
N ASN A 152 -12.43 -6.24 -9.45
CA ASN A 152 -12.85 -7.61 -9.13
C ASN A 152 -12.99 -7.82 -7.61
N CYS A 153 -13.65 -6.88 -6.93
CA CYS A 153 -13.99 -6.95 -5.52
C CYS A 153 -15.45 -7.41 -5.38
N ARG A 154 -15.67 -8.51 -4.69
CA ARG A 154 -16.99 -9.08 -4.44
C ARG A 154 -17.54 -8.76 -3.05
N VAL A 155 -16.79 -8.01 -2.28
CA VAL A 155 -17.14 -7.64 -0.91
C VAL A 155 -17.93 -6.35 -0.94
N GLU A 156 -19.01 -6.30 -0.19
CA GLU A 156 -19.83 -5.10 -0.06
C GLU A 156 -19.10 -4.00 0.70
N THR A 157 -19.46 -2.75 0.44
CA THR A 157 -18.80 -1.57 1.02
C THR A 157 -18.86 -1.58 2.54
N GLU A 158 -19.97 -2.00 3.11
CA GLU A 158 -20.11 -2.12 4.56
C GLU A 158 -19.09 -3.10 5.15
N GLU A 159 -18.94 -4.27 4.55
CA GLU A 159 -17.96 -5.26 5.00
C GLU A 159 -16.51 -4.78 4.79
N LEU A 160 -16.22 -4.02 3.72
CA LEU A 160 -14.90 -3.39 3.53
C LEU A 160 -14.60 -2.41 4.67
N THR A 161 -15.62 -1.62 5.05
CA THR A 161 -15.54 -0.64 6.13
C THR A 161 -15.27 -1.32 7.47
N GLU A 162 -16.04 -2.37 7.78
CA GLU A 162 -15.85 -3.16 9.01
C GLU A 162 -14.46 -3.79 9.09
N ARG A 163 -13.94 -4.27 7.96
CA ARG A 163 -12.59 -4.84 7.91
C ARG A 163 -11.49 -3.78 8.12
N LEU A 164 -11.67 -2.56 7.61
CA LEU A 164 -10.75 -1.45 7.88
C LEU A 164 -10.77 -1.06 9.36
N ILE A 165 -11.95 -0.96 9.95
CA ILE A 165 -12.12 -0.68 11.38
C ILE A 165 -11.52 -1.81 12.25
N LEU A 166 -11.75 -3.06 11.87
CA LEU A 166 -11.13 -4.19 12.54
C LEU A 166 -9.60 -4.18 12.41
N ALA A 167 -9.07 -3.87 11.22
CA ALA A 167 -7.64 -3.75 11.01
C ALA A 167 -7.01 -2.72 11.97
N LYS A 168 -7.69 -1.60 12.22
CA LYS A 168 -7.23 -0.56 13.15
C LYS A 168 -7.12 -1.04 14.60
N GLN A 169 -7.87 -2.06 14.99
CA GLN A 169 -7.73 -2.65 16.33
C GLN A 169 -6.42 -3.42 16.52
N HIS A 170 -5.78 -3.82 15.44
CA HIS A 170 -4.55 -4.62 15.44
C HIS A 170 -3.34 -3.87 14.91
N VAL A 171 -3.54 -2.84 14.09
CA VAL A 171 -2.48 -2.10 13.39
C VAL A 171 -2.60 -0.61 13.69
N PRO A 172 -1.54 0.05 14.17
CA PRO A 172 -1.56 1.46 14.58
C PRO A 172 -2.02 2.43 13.50
N PHE A 173 -1.60 2.23 12.26
CA PHE A 173 -2.04 3.05 11.13
C PHE A 173 -2.76 2.22 10.07
N VAL A 174 -3.99 2.62 9.76
CA VAL A 174 -4.79 2.02 8.68
C VAL A 174 -5.37 3.13 7.82
N GLN A 175 -5.15 3.02 6.52
CA GLN A 175 -5.67 3.95 5.53
C GLN A 175 -6.49 3.24 4.47
N GLY A 176 -7.67 3.79 4.17
CA GLY A 176 -8.47 3.44 3.01
C GLY A 176 -8.27 4.46 1.87
N ASN A 177 -7.86 4.00 0.70
CA ASN A 177 -7.60 4.84 -0.47
C ASN A 177 -8.76 4.81 -1.45
N LEU A 178 -9.19 6.00 -1.91
CA LEU A 178 -10.23 6.19 -2.91
C LEU A 178 -9.68 6.89 -4.15
N ILE A 179 -10.22 6.52 -5.30
CA ILE A 179 -10.06 7.21 -6.58
C ILE A 179 -11.35 7.98 -6.86
N ALA A 180 -11.27 9.18 -7.38
CA ALA A 180 -12.43 9.94 -7.80
C ALA A 180 -13.11 9.25 -8.97
N THR A 181 -14.33 8.77 -8.77
CA THR A 181 -15.16 8.10 -9.78
C THR A 181 -16.52 8.80 -9.91
N ALA A 182 -17.12 8.74 -11.08
CA ALA A 182 -18.45 9.31 -11.29
C ALA A 182 -19.57 8.52 -10.58
N GLU A 183 -19.27 7.32 -10.15
CA GLU A 183 -20.20 6.40 -9.47
C GLU A 183 -20.31 6.65 -7.96
N ASP A 184 -19.38 7.41 -7.40
CA ASP A 184 -19.36 7.71 -5.97
C ASP A 184 -19.97 9.09 -5.70
N ASP A 185 -21.06 9.12 -4.94
CA ASP A 185 -21.69 10.37 -4.52
C ASP A 185 -20.80 11.07 -3.47
N PRO A 186 -20.49 12.39 -3.62
CA PRO A 186 -19.64 13.11 -2.69
C PRO A 186 -20.14 13.11 -1.24
N ALA A 187 -21.45 13.12 -1.01
CA ALA A 187 -22.01 13.09 0.34
C ALA A 187 -21.79 11.71 0.97
N MET A 188 -21.99 10.64 0.22
CA MET A 188 -21.69 9.28 0.66
C MET A 188 -20.20 9.12 1.00
N VAL A 189 -19.30 9.68 0.19
CA VAL A 189 -17.86 9.67 0.45
C VAL A 189 -17.53 10.42 1.74
N ALA A 190 -18.11 11.60 1.94
CA ALA A 190 -17.90 12.39 3.15
C ALA A 190 -18.35 11.65 4.41
N ASP A 191 -19.56 11.05 4.38
CA ASP A 191 -20.11 10.25 5.47
C ASP A 191 -19.23 9.04 5.79
N TRP A 192 -18.79 8.32 4.77
CA TRP A 192 -17.91 7.16 4.94
C TRP A 192 -16.57 7.55 5.56
N ARG A 193 -15.96 8.64 5.09
CA ARG A 193 -14.72 9.17 5.66
C ARG A 193 -14.91 9.62 7.12
N GLY A 194 -16.03 10.25 7.42
CA GLY A 194 -16.41 10.63 8.80
C GLY A 194 -16.45 9.41 9.69
N ARG A 195 -17.19 8.38 9.28
CA ARG A 195 -17.29 7.11 10.03
C ARG A 195 -15.93 6.45 10.26
N LEU A 196 -15.06 6.40 9.27
CA LEU A 196 -13.72 5.83 9.42
C LEU A 196 -12.87 6.63 10.41
N ARG A 197 -12.93 7.97 10.33
CA ARG A 197 -12.22 8.86 11.24
C ARG A 197 -12.65 8.65 12.69
N ASP A 198 -13.95 8.46 12.94
CA ASP A 198 -14.48 8.19 14.28
C ASP A 198 -13.93 6.89 14.89
N HIS A 199 -13.42 5.99 14.05
CA HIS A 199 -12.76 4.75 14.46
C HIS A 199 -11.22 4.81 14.33
N GLY A 200 -10.66 6.00 14.11
CA GLY A 200 -9.22 6.18 13.98
C GLY A 200 -8.60 5.65 12.69
N VAL A 201 -9.43 5.34 11.68
CA VAL A 201 -8.96 4.93 10.34
C VAL A 201 -8.84 6.17 9.46
N TRP A 202 -7.70 6.31 8.80
CA TRP A 202 -7.50 7.37 7.84
C TRP A 202 -8.20 7.04 6.50
N ALA A 203 -8.81 8.05 5.88
CA ALA A 203 -9.30 7.96 4.51
C ALA A 203 -8.99 9.27 3.80
N ASN A 204 -8.20 9.20 2.74
CA ASN A 204 -7.89 10.38 1.94
C ASN A 204 -9.12 10.88 1.17
N ASP A 205 -9.06 12.12 0.71
CA ASP A 205 -9.99 12.59 -0.31
C ASP A 205 -9.82 11.76 -1.58
N PRO A 206 -10.90 11.46 -2.31
CA PRO A 206 -10.78 10.75 -3.58
C PRO A 206 -9.83 11.49 -4.51
N VAL A 207 -8.77 10.83 -4.94
CA VAL A 207 -7.81 11.43 -5.87
C VAL A 207 -8.23 11.19 -7.31
N PRO A 208 -8.10 12.20 -8.20
CA PRO A 208 -8.25 11.98 -9.63
C PRO A 208 -7.34 10.86 -10.11
N MET A 209 -7.86 10.04 -11.00
CA MET A 209 -7.10 8.91 -11.53
C MET A 209 -6.00 9.41 -12.46
N PHE A 210 -4.74 9.15 -12.10
CA PHE A 210 -3.63 9.42 -13.00
C PHE A 210 -3.62 8.39 -14.14
N PRO A 211 -3.63 8.81 -15.40
CA PRO A 211 -3.67 7.89 -16.54
C PRO A 211 -2.27 7.34 -16.84
N TYR A 212 -1.81 6.41 -16.03
CA TYR A 212 -0.46 5.84 -16.16
C TYR A 212 -0.21 5.25 -17.56
N PRO A 213 0.85 5.67 -18.26
CA PRO A 213 1.22 5.09 -19.54
C PRO A 213 1.35 3.57 -19.46
N GLY A 214 0.62 2.87 -20.33
CA GLY A 214 0.55 1.41 -20.34
C GLY A 214 -0.62 0.81 -19.55
N SER A 215 -1.36 1.59 -18.76
CA SER A 215 -2.60 1.11 -18.16
C SER A 215 -3.69 0.90 -19.23
N PRO A 216 -4.69 0.04 -18.95
CA PRO A 216 -5.84 -0.10 -19.85
C PRO A 216 -6.56 1.23 -20.14
N ASP A 217 -6.76 2.09 -19.12
CA ASP A 217 -7.40 3.40 -19.29
C ASP A 217 -6.57 4.34 -20.16
N TYR A 218 -5.24 4.36 -20.00
CA TYR A 218 -4.36 5.12 -20.89
C TYR A 218 -4.52 4.66 -22.33
N ARG A 219 -4.47 3.33 -22.55
CA ARG A 219 -4.57 2.76 -23.91
C ARG A 219 -5.90 3.00 -24.56
N LEU A 220 -6.97 2.98 -23.80
CA LEU A 220 -8.30 3.30 -24.31
C LEU A 220 -8.37 4.74 -24.80
N ARG A 221 -7.68 5.66 -24.13
CA ARG A 221 -7.70 7.10 -24.46
C ARG A 221 -6.73 7.49 -25.58
N TRP A 222 -5.51 6.92 -25.57
CA TRP A 222 -4.41 7.38 -26.44
C TRP A 222 -3.68 6.27 -27.21
N GLY A 223 -4.04 5.02 -27.03
CA GLY A 223 -3.34 3.91 -27.66
C GLY A 223 -2.09 3.46 -26.89
N LEU A 224 -1.13 2.86 -27.60
CA LEU A 224 0.12 2.42 -26.99
C LEU A 224 0.96 3.62 -26.56
N PRO A 225 1.68 3.52 -25.43
CA PRO A 225 2.61 4.57 -25.02
C PRO A 225 3.72 4.80 -26.05
N ASP A 226 4.04 6.05 -26.28
CA ASP A 226 5.18 6.55 -27.05
C ASP A 226 6.13 7.37 -26.17
N ASP A 227 7.11 8.04 -26.73
CA ASP A 227 8.12 8.79 -25.97
C ASP A 227 7.52 9.96 -25.19
N ASP A 228 6.39 10.55 -25.63
CA ASP A 228 5.70 11.67 -24.99
C ASP A 228 4.57 11.22 -24.04
N ALA A 229 4.45 9.92 -23.79
CA ALA A 229 3.33 9.36 -23.05
C ALA A 229 3.18 9.89 -21.64
N TRP A 230 4.30 10.12 -20.94
CA TRP A 230 4.30 10.64 -19.55
C TRP A 230 3.92 12.12 -19.50
N GLU A 231 4.41 12.94 -20.43
CA GLU A 231 4.04 14.35 -20.53
C GLU A 231 2.55 14.51 -20.81
N ARG A 232 2.04 13.77 -21.79
CA ARG A 232 0.62 13.73 -22.12
C ARG A 232 -0.27 13.28 -20.94
N ALA A 233 0.15 12.28 -20.21
CA ALA A 233 -0.57 11.80 -19.04
C ALA A 233 -0.57 12.83 -17.89
N HIS A 234 0.56 13.49 -17.68
CA HIS A 234 0.71 14.54 -16.68
C HIS A 234 -0.16 15.76 -17.00
N ASP A 235 -0.11 16.26 -18.23
CA ASP A 235 -0.93 17.40 -18.66
C ASP A 235 -2.42 17.13 -18.50
N ALA A 236 -2.87 15.95 -18.94
CA ALA A 236 -4.26 15.54 -18.78
C ALA A 236 -4.67 15.35 -17.31
N TYR A 237 -3.75 15.00 -16.44
CA TYR A 237 -4.00 14.92 -15.01
C TYR A 237 -4.15 16.31 -14.38
N LEU A 238 -3.29 17.26 -14.74
CA LEU A 238 -3.37 18.64 -14.27
C LEU A 238 -4.64 19.35 -14.73
N GLU A 239 -5.19 19.01 -15.91
CA GLU A 239 -6.49 19.54 -16.32
C GLU A 239 -7.65 19.14 -15.40
N THR A 240 -7.53 18.02 -14.71
CA THR A 240 -8.58 17.49 -13.82
C THR A 240 -8.30 17.74 -12.35
N PHE A 241 -7.10 18.20 -12.00
CA PHE A 241 -6.65 18.34 -10.62
C PHE A 241 -5.87 19.63 -10.40
N ASP A 242 -6.60 20.70 -10.12
CA ASP A 242 -6.04 22.05 -9.94
C ASP A 242 -5.16 22.19 -8.66
N HIS A 243 -5.22 21.24 -7.74
CA HIS A 243 -4.63 21.38 -6.40
C HIS A 243 -3.72 20.20 -6.00
N PHE A 244 -2.86 19.75 -6.92
CA PHE A 244 -1.90 18.66 -6.63
C PHE A 244 -1.04 18.94 -5.39
N SER A 245 -0.74 20.23 -5.12
CA SER A 245 0.06 20.64 -3.96
C SER A 245 -0.64 20.43 -2.61
N GLU A 246 -1.97 20.39 -2.58
CA GLU A 246 -2.71 20.27 -1.30
C GLU A 246 -2.63 18.86 -0.70
N LEU A 247 -2.58 17.81 -1.53
CA LEU A 247 -2.37 16.45 -1.03
C LEU A 247 -1.00 16.25 -0.34
N GLN A 248 0.00 17.04 -0.73
CA GLN A 248 1.33 17.01 -0.13
C GLN A 248 1.45 17.89 1.11
N ASN A 249 0.49 18.79 1.35
CA ASN A 249 0.49 19.72 2.47
C ASN A 249 -0.26 19.22 3.71
N GLU A 250 -0.92 18.07 3.63
CA GLU A 250 -1.46 17.44 4.84
C GLU A 250 -0.29 17.06 5.75
N ARG A 251 -0.23 17.68 6.92
CA ARG A 251 0.79 17.34 7.93
C ARG A 251 0.66 15.86 8.30
N PRO A 252 1.72 15.07 8.20
CA PRO A 252 1.69 13.69 8.67
C PRO A 252 1.30 13.65 10.14
N ALA A 253 0.36 12.81 10.51
CA ALA A 253 0.06 12.56 11.91
C ALA A 253 1.20 11.76 12.53
N SER A 254 1.66 12.14 13.72
CA SER A 254 2.62 11.33 14.47
C SER A 254 1.97 10.01 14.93
N LEU A 255 2.76 9.00 15.21
CA LEU A 255 2.26 7.74 15.75
C LEU A 255 1.46 7.98 17.03
N CYS A 256 1.92 8.86 17.88
CA CYS A 256 1.27 9.25 19.13
C CYS A 256 -0.11 9.90 18.90
N GLU A 257 -0.26 10.74 17.89
CA GLU A 257 -1.56 11.32 17.51
C GLU A 257 -2.52 10.24 16.98
N LEU A 258 -2.00 9.26 16.24
CA LEU A 258 -2.78 8.14 15.71
C LEU A 258 -3.23 7.16 16.80
N GLU A 259 -2.43 6.99 17.83
CA GLU A 259 -2.75 6.15 19.01
C GLU A 259 -3.66 6.85 20.02
N GLY A 260 -4.02 8.11 19.77
CA GLY A 260 -4.99 8.87 20.59
C GLY A 260 -4.43 9.36 21.92
N GLY A 261 -3.13 9.52 22.07
CA GLY A 261 -2.50 9.66 23.36
C GLY A 261 -1.36 10.63 23.58
N CYS A 262 -1.17 11.66 22.77
CA CYS A 262 -0.32 12.76 23.20
C CYS A 262 -1.16 13.82 23.90
N GLY A 263 -1.41 13.62 25.22
CA GLY A 263 -1.88 14.68 26.09
C GLY A 263 -0.92 15.86 26.04
N SER A 264 -1.47 17.04 25.76
CA SER A 264 -0.84 18.35 25.87
C SER A 264 -0.20 18.60 27.22
#